data_b1c71a9cb0f437d70f92721391d69278
#
_entry.id   b1c71a9cb0f437d70f92721391d69278
#
_cell.length_a   1.000
_cell.length_b   1.000
_cell.length_c   1.000
_cell.angle_alpha   90.00
_cell.angle_beta   90.00
_cell.angle_gamma   90.00
#
_symmetry.space_group_name_H-M   'P 1'
#
loop_
_entity.id
_entity.type
_entity.pdbx_description
1 polymer ?
#
loop_
_entity_poly.entity_id
_entity_poly.type
_entity_poly.pdbx_seq_one_letter_code
_entity_poly.pdbx_strand_id
1 'polypeptide(L)'
;MEKFKIGIPPHNQGGDTLRDIAVKLNGNLSETASKEEVTELRKEVTESISNLEKDTDKKLNDLETSVNNSISDLEQSTQEKLNTKVDKVEGKSLSTNDFSNNYKSMLDNIEDTVNDNLRPATESTLGAVKLSSDFSFNSEGEIYLNKVYGIEWDTTVSDPTCTRIGDISLHKSLPIQSKMKACLLNDNGSVNYYLNPNDWSKKITGEASNLDGTDGQVMIEIPEHYRKFEEDGNIRRCYLSEGKVTGFTKVPKVYVGAYEAALDRTNNKLASVCNETEQYRGGNNQADWDTLSKSQLGKCATYMTRATMRTRARNRGDNWNEMDYESWKTIFWLYYVEYANRNCQAAVNSELTAEGYKQGGLGNGATTLASSDWSAYNSYYPMLKCGASNSLASGSGEVIVNLPDDYKVDTPTTLACCRYRGIENPFGHIWTNVEGAIFDIKTDADGGTSEFYTTSDKTKFGDTLEGFTKVGNVPRKDGYVTKLIFGENGEFAPSDNSGGSTTYWCDYFYTSISSSSLRTLLLGGSCDRGAHSGFGYCYSCNGVSSADASVGGRLCYLI
;
A
#
# COMPACT_ATOMS: atom_id res chain seq x y z
N MET A 1 -14.78 -24.47 -36.27
CA MET A 1 -15.54 -23.24 -35.93
C MET A 1 -15.92 -23.27 -34.46
N GLU A 2 -15.32 -22.41 -33.64
CA GLU A 2 -15.69 -22.30 -32.22
C GLU A 2 -17.07 -21.64 -32.08
N LYS A 3 -17.90 -22.19 -31.19
CA LYS A 3 -19.23 -21.65 -30.93
C LYS A 3 -19.15 -20.55 -29.88
N PHE A 4 -19.87 -19.45 -30.08
CA PHE A 4 -20.01 -18.38 -29.10
C PHE A 4 -20.93 -18.80 -27.95
N LYS A 5 -20.62 -18.33 -26.74
CA LYS A 5 -21.51 -18.43 -25.59
C LYS A 5 -22.11 -17.06 -25.28
N ILE A 6 -23.43 -16.99 -25.24
CA ILE A 6 -24.18 -15.79 -24.83
C ILE A 6 -24.58 -16.00 -23.38
N GLY A 7 -24.21 -15.07 -22.52
CA GLY A 7 -24.56 -15.10 -21.10
C GLY A 7 -26.06 -14.88 -20.87
N ILE A 8 -26.55 -15.33 -19.73
CA ILE A 8 -27.97 -15.21 -19.36
C ILE A 8 -28.18 -13.91 -18.57
N PRO A 9 -29.12 -13.01 -18.98
CA PRO A 9 -29.46 -11.84 -18.16
C PRO A 9 -29.97 -12.23 -16.77
N PRO A 10 -29.76 -11.42 -15.71
CA PRO A 10 -29.26 -10.05 -15.75
C PRO A 10 -27.76 -9.87 -15.60
N HIS A 11 -26.98 -10.92 -15.35
CA HIS A 11 -25.58 -10.78 -14.95
C HIS A 11 -24.55 -11.29 -15.96
N ASN A 12 -24.97 -11.73 -17.13
CA ASN A 12 -24.11 -12.23 -18.20
C ASN A 12 -23.06 -13.28 -17.74
N GLN A 13 -23.35 -13.99 -16.63
CA GLN A 13 -22.43 -14.97 -16.06
C GLN A 13 -22.29 -16.19 -17.00
N GLY A 14 -21.04 -16.49 -17.35
CA GLY A 14 -20.68 -17.65 -18.17
C GLY A 14 -20.81 -17.42 -19.69
N GLY A 15 -21.05 -16.18 -20.14
CA GLY A 15 -20.99 -15.80 -21.55
C GLY A 15 -19.59 -15.29 -21.94
N ASP A 16 -19.31 -15.34 -23.24
CA ASP A 16 -18.09 -14.74 -23.80
C ASP A 16 -18.20 -13.21 -23.76
N THR A 17 -17.11 -12.52 -23.44
CA THR A 17 -17.07 -11.05 -23.55
C THR A 17 -17.11 -10.62 -25.03
N LEU A 18 -17.49 -9.39 -25.32
CA LEU A 18 -17.45 -8.84 -26.68
C LEU A 18 -16.06 -8.96 -27.33
N ARG A 19 -15.01 -8.86 -26.51
CA ARG A 19 -13.62 -9.04 -26.93
C ARG A 19 -13.34 -10.50 -27.28
N ASP A 20 -13.79 -11.45 -26.46
CA ASP A 20 -13.60 -12.89 -26.71
C ASP A 20 -14.37 -13.34 -27.94
N ILE A 21 -15.57 -12.80 -28.17
CA ILE A 21 -16.37 -13.00 -29.38
C ILE A 21 -15.60 -12.47 -30.61
N ALA A 22 -15.02 -11.29 -30.53
CA ALA A 22 -14.26 -10.70 -31.61
C ALA A 22 -12.97 -11.50 -31.93
N VAL A 23 -12.27 -12.02 -30.92
CA VAL A 23 -11.08 -12.87 -31.10
C VAL A 23 -11.45 -14.20 -31.73
N LYS A 24 -12.51 -14.87 -31.28
CA LYS A 24 -13.02 -16.12 -31.85
C LYS A 24 -13.50 -15.95 -33.29
N LEU A 25 -14.18 -14.83 -33.58
CA LEU A 25 -14.61 -14.47 -34.92
C LEU A 25 -13.41 -14.28 -35.86
N ASN A 26 -12.39 -13.54 -35.41
CA ASN A 26 -11.18 -13.28 -36.20
C ASN A 26 -10.36 -14.56 -36.46
N GLY A 27 -10.27 -15.48 -35.46
CA GLY A 27 -9.66 -16.79 -35.60
C GLY A 27 -10.39 -17.68 -36.64
N ASN A 28 -11.73 -17.73 -36.55
CA ASN A 28 -12.55 -18.50 -37.48
C ASN A 28 -12.51 -17.96 -38.92
N LEU A 29 -12.33 -16.65 -39.09
CA LEU A 29 -12.25 -15.98 -40.39
C LEU A 29 -10.92 -16.19 -41.11
N SER A 30 -9.83 -16.45 -40.37
CA SER A 30 -8.49 -16.68 -40.95
C SER A 30 -8.31 -18.08 -41.56
N GLU A 31 -9.15 -19.04 -41.24
CA GLU A 31 -8.93 -20.45 -41.63
C GLU A 31 -9.69 -20.92 -42.90
N THR A 32 -10.83 -20.33 -43.30
CA THR A 32 -11.69 -20.95 -44.33
C THR A 32 -12.56 -20.05 -45.20
N ALA A 33 -12.53 -18.73 -45.09
CA ALA A 33 -13.50 -17.88 -45.78
C ALA A 33 -12.91 -17.07 -46.94
N SER A 34 -13.68 -16.93 -48.04
CA SER A 34 -13.35 -16.03 -49.14
C SER A 34 -13.48 -14.55 -48.67
N LYS A 35 -12.79 -13.64 -49.43
CA LYS A 35 -12.80 -12.20 -49.08
C LYS A 35 -14.18 -11.57 -49.07
N GLU A 36 -15.11 -12.15 -49.81
CA GLU A 36 -16.53 -11.72 -49.92
C GLU A 36 -17.34 -12.18 -48.70
N GLU A 37 -17.13 -13.43 -48.25
CA GLU A 37 -17.78 -13.95 -47.03
C GLU A 37 -17.37 -13.19 -45.77
N VAL A 38 -16.08 -12.82 -45.66
CA VAL A 38 -15.55 -11.99 -44.56
C VAL A 38 -16.18 -10.60 -44.56
N THR A 39 -16.44 -10.03 -45.73
CA THR A 39 -17.05 -8.70 -45.83
C THR A 39 -18.52 -8.71 -45.44
N GLU A 40 -19.25 -9.74 -45.80
CA GLU A 40 -20.67 -9.88 -45.42
C GLU A 40 -20.84 -10.17 -43.93
N LEU A 41 -20.01 -11.05 -43.36
CA LEU A 41 -20.01 -11.27 -41.91
C LEU A 41 -19.66 -10.00 -41.10
N ARG A 42 -18.72 -9.20 -41.60
CA ARG A 42 -18.41 -7.91 -40.95
C ARG A 42 -19.57 -6.96 -40.95
N LYS A 43 -20.34 -6.93 -42.03
CA LYS A 43 -21.55 -6.11 -42.15
C LYS A 43 -22.63 -6.59 -41.16
N GLU A 44 -22.89 -7.90 -41.10
CA GLU A 44 -23.87 -8.48 -40.17
C GLU A 44 -23.47 -8.22 -38.68
N VAL A 45 -22.18 -8.33 -38.34
CA VAL A 45 -21.68 -8.02 -37.00
C VAL A 45 -21.83 -6.54 -36.69
N THR A 46 -21.54 -5.65 -37.64
CA THR A 46 -21.70 -4.20 -37.47
C THR A 46 -23.16 -3.81 -37.26
N GLU A 47 -24.06 -4.39 -38.02
CA GLU A 47 -25.53 -4.19 -37.87
C GLU A 47 -26.01 -4.72 -36.50
N SER A 48 -25.53 -5.88 -36.07
CA SER A 48 -25.87 -6.47 -34.78
C SER A 48 -25.38 -5.62 -33.60
N ILE A 49 -24.15 -5.08 -33.69
CA ILE A 49 -23.60 -4.14 -32.69
C ILE A 49 -24.46 -2.88 -32.65
N SER A 50 -24.80 -2.28 -33.80
CA SER A 50 -25.61 -1.06 -33.83
C SER A 50 -27.02 -1.28 -33.25
N ASN A 51 -27.62 -2.47 -33.44
CA ASN A 51 -28.89 -2.80 -32.85
C ASN A 51 -28.80 -3.01 -31.33
N LEU A 52 -27.74 -3.62 -30.84
CA LEU A 52 -27.44 -3.76 -29.40
C LEU A 52 -27.22 -2.41 -28.72
N GLU A 53 -26.53 -1.49 -29.37
CA GLU A 53 -26.32 -0.11 -28.87
C GLU A 53 -27.68 0.60 -28.73
N LYS A 54 -28.51 0.56 -29.75
CA LYS A 54 -29.86 1.17 -29.72
C LYS A 54 -30.79 0.56 -28.66
N ASP A 55 -30.71 -0.76 -28.43
CA ASP A 55 -31.53 -1.42 -27.41
C ASP A 55 -31.02 -1.06 -26.00
N THR A 56 -29.69 -0.90 -25.84
CA THR A 56 -29.07 -0.47 -24.60
C THR A 56 -29.41 0.97 -24.26
N ASP A 57 -29.33 1.88 -25.24
CA ASP A 57 -29.71 3.29 -25.08
C ASP A 57 -31.20 3.44 -24.73
N LYS A 58 -32.05 2.65 -25.37
CA LYS A 58 -33.48 2.64 -25.04
C LYS A 58 -33.73 2.19 -23.60
N LYS A 59 -33.11 1.09 -23.17
CA LYS A 59 -33.23 0.60 -21.78
C LYS A 59 -32.70 1.59 -20.76
N LEU A 60 -31.63 2.31 -21.09
CA LEU A 60 -31.07 3.34 -20.22
C LEU A 60 -32.04 4.51 -20.06
N ASN A 61 -32.64 4.99 -21.16
CA ASN A 61 -33.65 6.06 -21.15
C ASN A 61 -34.92 5.65 -20.39
N ASP A 62 -35.36 4.40 -20.57
CA ASP A 62 -36.54 3.87 -19.86
C ASP A 62 -36.29 3.79 -18.34
N LEU A 63 -35.05 3.39 -17.94
CA LEU A 63 -34.63 3.36 -16.55
C LEU A 63 -34.50 4.76 -15.95
N GLU A 64 -33.91 5.71 -16.68
CA GLU A 64 -33.80 7.11 -16.26
C GLU A 64 -35.18 7.75 -16.06
N THR A 65 -36.10 7.48 -16.96
CA THR A 65 -37.51 7.92 -16.86
C THR A 65 -38.19 7.32 -15.62
N SER A 66 -37.99 6.03 -15.37
CA SER A 66 -38.53 5.34 -14.18
C SER A 66 -37.98 5.88 -12.87
N VAL A 67 -36.67 6.17 -12.81
CA VAL A 67 -36.03 6.76 -11.65
C VAL A 67 -36.54 8.17 -11.38
N ASN A 68 -36.67 9.01 -12.42
CA ASN A 68 -37.18 10.37 -12.29
C ASN A 68 -38.65 10.40 -11.83
N ASN A 69 -39.46 9.50 -12.30
CA ASN A 69 -40.86 9.36 -11.83
C ASN A 69 -40.89 8.96 -10.34
N SER A 70 -40.05 7.99 -9.94
CA SER A 70 -39.97 7.56 -8.53
C SER A 70 -39.48 8.68 -7.60
N ILE A 71 -38.53 9.52 -8.05
CA ILE A 71 -38.08 10.71 -7.31
C ILE A 71 -39.25 11.70 -7.16
N SER A 72 -39.96 12.00 -8.23
CA SER A 72 -41.10 12.92 -8.21
C SER A 72 -42.22 12.45 -7.27
N ASP A 73 -42.53 11.16 -7.28
CA ASP A 73 -43.53 10.56 -6.37
C ASP A 73 -43.08 10.65 -4.90
N LEU A 74 -41.79 10.46 -4.63
CA LEU A 74 -41.20 10.58 -3.30
C LEU A 74 -41.23 12.04 -2.80
N GLU A 75 -40.93 13.00 -3.68
CA GLU A 75 -40.97 14.42 -3.37
C GLU A 75 -42.41 14.87 -3.06
N GLN A 76 -43.40 14.42 -3.87
CA GLN A 76 -44.83 14.70 -3.65
C GLN A 76 -45.29 14.08 -2.32
N SER A 77 -45.00 12.81 -2.07
CA SER A 77 -45.33 12.14 -0.79
C SER A 77 -44.71 12.83 0.41
N THR A 78 -43.48 13.30 0.27
CA THR A 78 -42.77 14.04 1.35
C THR A 78 -43.44 15.39 1.58
N GLN A 79 -43.78 16.12 0.53
CA GLN A 79 -44.49 17.41 0.62
C GLN A 79 -45.88 17.26 1.24
N GLU A 80 -46.64 16.21 0.87
CA GLU A 80 -47.95 15.91 1.47
C GLU A 80 -47.82 15.60 2.97
N LYS A 81 -46.81 14.80 3.37
CA LYS A 81 -46.54 14.52 4.79
C LYS A 81 -46.11 15.76 5.56
N LEU A 82 -45.39 16.66 4.93
CA LEU A 82 -44.98 17.93 5.52
C LEU A 82 -46.18 18.86 5.74
N ASN A 83 -47.06 18.93 4.73
CA ASN A 83 -48.27 19.74 4.78
C ASN A 83 -49.30 19.24 5.83
N THR A 84 -49.31 17.94 6.13
CA THR A 84 -50.19 17.35 7.16
C THR A 84 -49.63 17.51 8.59
N LYS A 85 -48.36 17.87 8.74
CA LYS A 85 -47.71 18.04 10.08
C LYS A 85 -47.69 19.47 10.61
N VAL A 86 -48.06 20.44 9.79
CA VAL A 86 -48.09 21.84 10.22
C VAL A 86 -49.49 22.37 9.94
N ASP A 87 -50.36 22.37 10.95
CA ASP A 87 -51.60 23.12 10.93
C ASP A 87 -51.27 24.61 10.77
N LYS A 88 -51.32 25.08 9.52
CA LYS A 88 -51.13 26.48 9.19
C LYS A 88 -52.42 27.19 9.54
N VAL A 89 -52.47 27.76 10.73
CA VAL A 89 -53.52 28.72 11.06
C VAL A 89 -53.20 30.01 10.30
N GLU A 90 -54.06 30.34 9.33
CA GLU A 90 -53.94 31.53 8.48
C GLU A 90 -53.84 32.80 9.36
N GLY A 91 -52.73 33.56 9.24
CA GLY A 91 -52.52 34.83 9.96
C GLY A 91 -51.66 34.75 11.20
N LYS A 92 -51.06 33.55 11.56
CA LYS A 92 -50.09 33.47 12.66
C LYS A 92 -48.73 33.02 12.13
N SER A 93 -47.75 33.88 12.22
CA SER A 93 -46.33 33.50 12.23
C SER A 93 -46.04 32.79 13.55
N LEU A 94 -45.06 31.86 13.59
CA LEU A 94 -44.56 31.31 14.84
C LEU A 94 -44.18 32.43 15.79
N SER A 95 -45.06 32.70 16.76
CA SER A 95 -44.88 33.76 17.73
C SER A 95 -43.93 33.31 18.80
N THR A 96 -42.92 34.15 19.08
CA THR A 96 -41.98 33.97 20.20
C THR A 96 -42.64 34.06 21.58
N ASN A 97 -43.99 34.13 21.64
CA ASN A 97 -44.76 34.34 22.89
C ASN A 97 -45.70 33.20 23.31
N ASP A 98 -45.69 32.05 22.64
CA ASP A 98 -46.54 30.91 23.03
C ASP A 98 -45.94 30.01 24.14
N PHE A 99 -44.76 30.34 24.60
CA PHE A 99 -44.23 29.73 25.83
C PHE A 99 -44.71 30.51 27.06
N SER A 100 -45.53 29.86 27.90
CA SER A 100 -45.87 30.44 29.19
C SER A 100 -44.57 30.73 29.98
N ASN A 101 -44.58 31.77 30.85
CA ASN A 101 -43.41 32.08 31.68
C ASN A 101 -42.86 30.90 32.48
N ASN A 102 -43.71 29.87 32.72
CA ASN A 102 -43.30 28.60 33.32
C ASN A 102 -42.39 27.75 32.40
N TYR A 103 -42.68 27.69 31.10
CA TYR A 103 -41.82 26.98 30.13
C TYR A 103 -40.53 27.75 29.88
N LYS A 104 -40.55 29.07 29.91
CA LYS A 104 -39.33 29.88 29.81
C LYS A 104 -38.42 29.69 31.00
N SER A 105 -38.97 29.68 32.24
CA SER A 105 -38.20 29.34 33.46
C SER A 105 -37.71 27.89 33.48
N MET A 106 -38.42 26.97 32.86
CA MET A 106 -37.93 25.59 32.69
C MET A 106 -36.80 25.49 31.66
N LEU A 107 -36.85 26.26 30.58
CA LEU A 107 -35.77 26.34 29.56
C LEU A 107 -34.53 27.03 30.15
N ASP A 108 -34.70 28.16 30.85
CA ASP A 108 -33.59 28.87 31.51
C ASP A 108 -32.95 27.98 32.61
N ASN A 109 -33.73 27.15 33.33
CA ASN A 109 -33.22 26.15 34.27
C ASN A 109 -32.55 24.95 33.59
N ILE A 110 -32.88 24.65 32.30
CA ILE A 110 -32.22 23.59 31.54
C ILE A 110 -30.83 24.08 31.08
N GLU A 111 -30.71 25.34 30.72
CA GLU A 111 -29.43 25.93 30.29
C GLU A 111 -28.40 25.96 31.44
N ASP A 112 -28.84 26.23 32.67
CA ASP A 112 -28.01 26.20 33.89
C ASP A 112 -27.71 24.79 34.39
N THR A 113 -28.60 23.82 34.13
CA THR A 113 -28.41 22.42 34.58
C THR A 113 -27.63 21.57 33.59
N VAL A 114 -27.56 21.95 32.32
CA VAL A 114 -26.80 21.21 31.30
C VAL A 114 -25.29 21.34 31.50
N ASN A 115 -24.85 22.43 32.13
CA ASN A 115 -23.41 22.66 32.35
C ASN A 115 -22.85 21.98 33.62
N ASP A 116 -23.67 21.62 34.64
CA ASP A 116 -23.13 21.17 35.93
C ASP A 116 -23.43 19.70 36.32
N ASN A 117 -24.39 18.99 35.72
CA ASN A 117 -24.68 17.62 36.09
C ASN A 117 -25.37 16.79 35.00
N LEU A 118 -24.66 16.42 33.95
CA LEU A 118 -25.11 15.35 33.08
C LEU A 118 -25.02 14.02 33.84
N ARG A 119 -26.16 13.55 34.39
CA ARG A 119 -26.21 12.24 34.99
C ARG A 119 -25.97 11.15 33.95
N PRO A 120 -25.21 10.08 34.26
CA PRO A 120 -25.11 8.93 33.39
C PRO A 120 -26.49 8.42 32.98
N ALA A 121 -26.66 8.02 31.75
CA ALA A 121 -27.89 7.36 31.29
C ALA A 121 -28.08 6.04 32.02
N THR A 122 -29.33 5.74 32.37
CA THR A 122 -29.75 4.45 32.93
C THR A 122 -30.83 3.85 32.05
N GLU A 123 -31.21 2.57 32.26
CA GLU A 123 -32.30 1.92 31.51
C GLU A 123 -33.65 2.67 31.53
N SER A 124 -33.85 3.54 32.48
CA SER A 124 -35.10 4.29 32.68
C SER A 124 -34.95 5.81 32.65
N THR A 125 -33.74 6.35 32.47
CA THR A 125 -33.48 7.80 32.51
C THR A 125 -32.57 8.23 31.37
N LEU A 126 -33.07 9.20 30.56
CA LEU A 126 -32.23 9.87 29.56
C LEU A 126 -31.12 10.66 30.24
N GLY A 127 -29.89 10.46 29.84
CA GLY A 127 -28.72 11.17 30.36
C GLY A 127 -27.65 11.30 29.28
N ALA A 128 -26.58 12.04 29.58
CA ALA A 128 -25.42 12.09 28.70
C ALA A 128 -24.57 10.82 28.82
N VAL A 129 -24.18 10.27 27.74
CA VAL A 129 -23.21 9.18 27.66
C VAL A 129 -21.84 9.79 27.38
N LYS A 130 -20.92 9.72 28.34
CA LYS A 130 -19.50 10.02 28.09
C LYS A 130 -18.91 8.79 27.42
N LEU A 131 -18.69 8.88 26.13
CA LEU A 131 -18.03 7.82 25.39
C LEU A 131 -16.57 7.72 25.82
N SER A 132 -16.09 6.50 26.00
CA SER A 132 -14.66 6.21 26.05
C SER A 132 -14.06 6.42 24.66
N SER A 133 -12.72 6.48 24.58
CA SER A 133 -12.02 6.53 23.27
C SER A 133 -12.27 5.31 22.38
N ASP A 134 -12.95 4.30 22.89
CA ASP A 134 -13.28 3.08 22.16
C ASP A 134 -14.52 3.23 21.27
N PHE A 135 -15.22 4.35 21.39
CA PHE A 135 -16.39 4.67 20.57
C PHE A 135 -16.14 5.92 19.72
N SER A 136 -16.73 5.94 18.56
CA SER A 136 -16.74 7.08 17.63
C SER A 136 -18.16 7.37 17.15
N PHE A 137 -18.37 8.55 16.55
CA PHE A 137 -19.61 8.89 15.85
C PHE A 137 -19.35 8.84 14.35
N ASN A 138 -20.31 8.32 13.58
CA ASN A 138 -20.32 8.50 12.13
C ASN A 138 -20.86 9.89 11.75
N SER A 139 -20.90 10.20 10.46
CA SER A 139 -21.45 11.45 9.93
C SER A 139 -22.93 11.65 10.23
N GLU A 140 -23.65 10.59 10.57
CA GLU A 140 -25.08 10.55 10.88
C GLU A 140 -25.34 10.68 12.40
N GLY A 141 -24.28 10.75 13.21
CA GLY A 141 -24.35 10.87 14.66
C GLY A 141 -24.58 9.55 15.41
N GLU A 142 -24.47 8.43 14.72
CA GLU A 142 -24.58 7.11 15.33
C GLU A 142 -23.30 6.73 16.08
N ILE A 143 -23.45 6.12 17.25
CA ILE A 143 -22.34 5.63 18.09
C ILE A 143 -21.95 4.22 17.62
N TYR A 144 -20.67 4.02 17.33
CA TYR A 144 -20.13 2.71 17.02
C TYR A 144 -18.83 2.43 17.79
N LEU A 145 -18.60 1.17 18.09
CA LEU A 145 -17.35 0.71 18.70
C LEU A 145 -16.22 0.78 17.68
N ASN A 146 -15.09 1.39 18.03
CA ASN A 146 -13.87 1.33 17.23
C ASN A 146 -13.40 -0.12 17.15
N LYS A 147 -13.53 -0.70 15.98
CA LYS A 147 -13.22 -2.11 15.76
C LYS A 147 -11.72 -2.32 15.64
N VAL A 148 -11.23 -3.36 16.30
CA VAL A 148 -9.82 -3.74 16.37
C VAL A 148 -9.63 -5.10 15.74
N TYR A 149 -8.60 -5.25 14.92
CA TYR A 149 -8.17 -6.52 14.33
C TYR A 149 -6.66 -6.62 14.32
N GLY A 150 -6.12 -7.82 14.24
CA GLY A 150 -4.68 -7.99 14.30
C GLY A 150 -4.24 -9.44 14.23
N ILE A 151 -2.98 -9.66 14.54
CA ILE A 151 -2.37 -10.98 14.58
C ILE A 151 -1.68 -11.25 15.91
N GLU A 152 -1.63 -12.52 16.24
CA GLU A 152 -0.92 -13.07 17.38
C GLU A 152 0.01 -14.21 16.93
N TRP A 153 1.19 -14.32 17.54
CA TRP A 153 2.09 -15.45 17.36
C TRP A 153 2.85 -15.76 18.66
N ASP A 154 3.23 -17.02 18.81
CA ASP A 154 4.15 -17.47 19.84
C ASP A 154 5.59 -17.46 19.31
N THR A 155 6.50 -16.78 20.00
CA THR A 155 7.93 -16.66 19.62
C THR A 155 8.70 -17.98 19.72
N THR A 156 8.13 -19.00 20.34
CA THR A 156 8.72 -20.36 20.46
C THR A 156 8.26 -21.29 19.35
N VAL A 157 7.19 -20.93 18.62
CA VAL A 157 6.65 -21.73 17.50
C VAL A 157 7.32 -21.31 16.19
N SER A 158 7.94 -22.28 15.53
CA SER A 158 8.70 -22.05 14.31
C SER A 158 7.85 -21.87 13.06
N ASP A 159 6.59 -22.34 13.05
CA ASP A 159 5.66 -22.14 11.94
C ASP A 159 5.45 -20.62 11.73
N PRO A 160 5.60 -20.09 10.49
CA PRO A 160 5.44 -18.67 10.23
C PRO A 160 3.98 -18.18 10.26
N THR A 161 3.00 -19.06 10.31
CA THR A 161 1.57 -18.69 10.39
C THR A 161 1.27 -17.97 11.69
N CYS A 162 0.47 -16.90 11.59
CA CYS A 162 -0.05 -16.17 12.74
C CYS A 162 -1.53 -16.43 12.95
N THR A 163 -1.98 -16.37 14.20
CA THR A 163 -3.39 -16.40 14.53
C THR A 163 -4.01 -15.03 14.30
N ARG A 164 -5.15 -14.97 13.60
CA ARG A 164 -5.95 -13.74 13.45
C ARG A 164 -6.73 -13.48 14.72
N ILE A 165 -6.68 -12.27 15.25
CA ILE A 165 -7.30 -11.86 16.52
C ILE A 165 -8.13 -10.59 16.34
N GLY A 166 -8.92 -10.25 17.37
CA GLY A 166 -9.82 -9.11 17.38
C GLY A 166 -11.13 -9.38 16.63
N ASP A 167 -11.68 -8.40 15.95
CA ASP A 167 -12.88 -8.57 15.14
C ASP A 167 -12.55 -9.29 13.84
N ILE A 168 -12.87 -10.58 13.79
CA ILE A 168 -12.56 -11.48 12.67
C ILE A 168 -13.20 -11.01 11.35
N SER A 169 -14.31 -10.29 11.38
CA SER A 169 -14.95 -9.74 10.18
C SER A 169 -14.08 -8.71 9.47
N LEU A 170 -13.22 -8.00 10.20
CA LEU A 170 -12.31 -6.99 9.66
C LEU A 170 -11.12 -7.59 8.90
N HIS A 171 -10.78 -8.86 9.14
CA HIS A 171 -9.79 -9.57 8.34
C HIS A 171 -10.28 -9.89 6.91
N LYS A 172 -11.59 -9.79 6.65
CA LYS A 172 -12.16 -9.90 5.30
C LYS A 172 -12.19 -8.55 4.59
N SER A 173 -12.63 -7.50 5.30
CA SER A 173 -12.77 -6.15 4.74
C SER A 173 -11.46 -5.36 4.70
N LEU A 174 -10.52 -5.67 5.63
CA LEU A 174 -9.21 -5.02 5.78
C LEU A 174 -9.31 -3.49 5.70
N PRO A 175 -10.04 -2.86 6.63
CA PRO A 175 -10.53 -1.48 6.49
C PRO A 175 -9.41 -0.45 6.27
N ILE A 176 -8.22 -0.65 6.84
CA ILE A 176 -7.06 0.22 6.63
C ILE A 176 -6.42 -0.08 5.28
N GLN A 177 -6.10 -1.36 5.02
CA GLN A 177 -5.41 -1.78 3.80
C GLN A 177 -6.26 -1.51 2.55
N SER A 178 -7.60 -1.68 2.62
CA SER A 178 -8.50 -1.40 1.50
C SER A 178 -8.59 0.10 1.14
N LYS A 179 -8.19 0.98 2.05
CA LYS A 179 -8.13 2.43 1.82
C LYS A 179 -6.76 2.92 1.32
N MET A 180 -5.79 2.03 1.17
CA MET A 180 -4.54 2.38 0.48
C MET A 180 -4.86 2.69 -0.98
N LYS A 181 -4.46 3.89 -1.44
CA LYS A 181 -4.83 4.40 -2.77
C LYS A 181 -3.62 4.92 -3.52
N ALA A 182 -3.51 4.53 -4.78
CA ALA A 182 -2.51 5.13 -5.68
C ALA A 182 -2.98 6.52 -6.14
N CYS A 183 -2.07 7.48 -6.14
CA CYS A 183 -2.34 8.85 -6.57
C CYS A 183 -1.13 9.48 -7.24
N LEU A 184 -1.35 10.56 -7.98
CA LEU A 184 -0.31 11.49 -8.41
C LEU A 184 -0.22 12.62 -7.38
N LEU A 185 0.94 12.73 -6.72
CA LEU A 185 1.19 13.72 -5.67
C LEU A 185 2.08 14.85 -6.19
N ASN A 186 1.62 16.09 -6.07
CA ASN A 186 2.39 17.27 -6.41
C ASN A 186 3.50 17.54 -5.39
N ASP A 187 4.52 18.31 -5.77
CA ASP A 187 5.64 18.67 -4.88
C ASP A 187 5.17 19.42 -3.60
N ASN A 188 4.05 20.12 -3.64
CA ASN A 188 3.44 20.77 -2.47
C ASN A 188 2.63 19.82 -1.55
N GLY A 189 2.57 18.52 -1.87
CA GLY A 189 1.84 17.51 -1.11
C GLY A 189 0.34 17.42 -1.39
N SER A 190 -0.18 18.19 -2.36
CA SER A 190 -1.57 18.02 -2.79
C SER A 190 -1.71 16.84 -3.77
N VAL A 191 -2.76 16.05 -3.61
CA VAL A 191 -3.12 15.01 -4.58
C VAL A 191 -3.67 15.68 -5.84
N ASN A 192 -3.04 15.46 -7.00
CA ASN A 192 -3.57 15.90 -8.28
C ASN A 192 -4.81 15.07 -8.65
N TYR A 193 -4.65 13.74 -8.67
CA TYR A 193 -5.76 12.80 -8.84
C TYR A 193 -5.40 11.42 -8.31
N TYR A 194 -6.42 10.62 -8.02
CA TYR A 194 -6.26 9.20 -7.71
C TYR A 194 -6.31 8.36 -8.98
N LEU A 195 -5.53 7.28 -9.00
CA LEU A 195 -5.52 6.30 -10.07
C LEU A 195 -6.69 5.31 -9.93
N ASN A 196 -7.15 4.76 -11.05
CA ASN A 196 -8.10 3.67 -11.03
C ASN A 196 -7.48 2.43 -10.37
N PRO A 197 -8.09 1.85 -9.33
CA PRO A 197 -7.49 0.75 -8.57
C PRO A 197 -7.22 -0.52 -9.39
N ASN A 198 -7.86 -0.67 -10.55
CA ASN A 198 -7.74 -1.84 -11.42
C ASN A 198 -6.96 -1.56 -12.72
N ASP A 199 -6.70 -0.29 -13.03
CA ASP A 199 -6.04 0.11 -14.29
C ASP A 199 -5.35 1.46 -14.14
N TRP A 200 -4.05 1.45 -13.87
CA TRP A 200 -3.28 2.68 -13.67
C TRP A 200 -3.03 3.51 -14.93
N SER A 201 -3.42 3.03 -16.11
CA SER A 201 -3.47 3.88 -17.30
C SER A 201 -4.61 4.91 -17.24
N LYS A 202 -5.47 4.83 -16.21
CA LYS A 202 -6.64 5.68 -16.00
C LYS A 202 -6.66 6.30 -14.62
N LYS A 203 -7.22 7.50 -14.56
CA LYS A 203 -7.66 8.13 -13.32
C LYS A 203 -8.88 7.38 -12.76
N ILE A 204 -9.19 7.58 -11.49
CA ILE A 204 -10.41 7.00 -10.88
C ILE A 204 -11.69 7.47 -11.59
N THR A 205 -11.66 8.62 -12.25
CA THR A 205 -12.75 9.18 -13.07
C THR A 205 -12.87 8.56 -14.46
N GLY A 206 -11.94 7.66 -14.85
CA GLY A 206 -11.91 6.97 -16.15
C GLY A 206 -11.06 7.62 -17.24
N GLU A 207 -10.65 8.86 -17.08
CA GLU A 207 -9.75 9.56 -18.00
C GLU A 207 -8.34 8.96 -17.98
N ALA A 208 -7.57 9.19 -19.06
CA ALA A 208 -6.17 8.76 -19.12
C ALA A 208 -5.33 9.39 -18.00
N SER A 209 -4.47 8.60 -17.38
CA SER A 209 -3.47 9.04 -16.41
C SER A 209 -2.11 9.15 -17.06
N ASN A 210 -1.20 9.90 -16.43
CA ASN A 210 0.19 9.96 -16.85
C ASN A 210 1.11 9.67 -15.66
N LEU A 211 1.97 8.66 -15.80
CA LEU A 211 2.86 8.18 -14.74
C LEU A 211 4.33 8.63 -14.95
N ASP A 212 4.60 9.48 -15.93
CA ASP A 212 5.96 9.88 -16.34
C ASP A 212 6.58 11.02 -15.50
N GLY A 213 5.83 11.55 -14.52
CA GLY A 213 6.25 12.62 -13.63
C GLY A 213 5.73 14.01 -13.98
N THR A 214 5.09 14.20 -15.14
CA THR A 214 4.50 15.50 -15.52
C THR A 214 3.27 15.85 -14.69
N ASP A 215 2.50 14.84 -14.28
CA ASP A 215 1.29 15.02 -13.46
C ASP A 215 1.56 14.91 -11.93
N GLY A 216 2.81 14.70 -11.54
CA GLY A 216 3.23 14.50 -10.15
C GLY A 216 3.93 13.16 -9.93
N GLN A 217 4.15 12.81 -8.67
CA GLN A 217 4.81 11.56 -8.29
C GLN A 217 3.76 10.46 -8.08
N VAL A 218 4.04 9.26 -8.58
CA VAL A 218 3.16 8.09 -8.39
C VAL A 218 3.36 7.56 -6.98
N MET A 219 2.41 7.83 -6.09
CA MET A 219 2.51 7.52 -4.67
C MET A 219 1.36 6.63 -4.21
N ILE A 220 1.59 5.85 -3.18
CA ILE A 220 0.57 5.12 -2.46
C ILE A 220 0.26 5.88 -1.18
N GLU A 221 -0.96 6.38 -1.07
CA GLU A 221 -1.49 6.95 0.16
C GLU A 221 -1.80 5.82 1.14
N ILE A 222 -1.14 5.82 2.30
CA ILE A 222 -1.46 4.96 3.43
C ILE A 222 -2.27 5.80 4.42
N PRO A 223 -3.53 5.43 4.74
CA PRO A 223 -4.39 6.26 5.57
C PRO A 223 -3.90 6.33 7.01
N GLU A 224 -4.27 7.42 7.69
CA GLU A 224 -4.14 7.50 9.15
C GLU A 224 -4.87 6.33 9.80
N HIS A 225 -4.25 5.74 10.80
CA HIS A 225 -4.81 4.65 11.58
C HIS A 225 -4.16 4.58 12.96
N TYR A 226 -4.55 3.60 13.74
CA TYR A 226 -4.04 3.37 15.09
C TYR A 226 -3.51 1.96 15.20
N ARG A 227 -2.42 1.78 15.96
CA ARG A 227 -1.81 0.47 16.21
C ARG A 227 -1.44 0.30 17.67
N LYS A 228 -1.41 -0.96 18.11
CA LYS A 228 -0.95 -1.34 19.44
C LYS A 228 -0.15 -2.63 19.35
N PHE A 229 0.90 -2.72 20.14
CA PHE A 229 1.71 -3.92 20.28
C PHE A 229 1.66 -4.41 21.72
N GLU A 230 1.63 -5.72 21.91
CA GLU A 230 1.58 -6.35 23.21
C GLU A 230 2.56 -7.52 23.31
N GLU A 231 3.17 -7.65 24.47
CA GLU A 231 4.00 -8.77 24.89
C GLU A 231 3.38 -9.43 26.10
N ASP A 232 3.11 -10.74 26.01
CA ASP A 232 2.57 -11.55 27.09
C ASP A 232 3.31 -12.89 27.15
N GLY A 233 4.35 -12.98 27.96
CA GLY A 233 5.27 -14.11 27.95
C GLY A 233 5.92 -14.28 26.58
N ASN A 234 5.67 -15.42 25.94
CA ASN A 234 6.15 -15.70 24.58
C ASN A 234 5.20 -15.20 23.49
N ILE A 235 4.02 -14.76 23.84
CA ILE A 235 3.03 -14.28 22.89
C ILE A 235 3.32 -12.82 22.51
N ARG A 236 3.18 -12.52 21.23
CA ARG A 236 3.27 -11.18 20.66
C ARG A 236 2.01 -10.89 19.88
N ARG A 237 1.52 -9.66 19.99
CA ARG A 237 0.30 -9.21 19.31
C ARG A 237 0.53 -7.88 18.62
N CYS A 238 0.06 -7.78 17.39
CA CYS A 238 -0.06 -6.52 16.67
C CYS A 238 -1.53 -6.28 16.37
N TYR A 239 -2.06 -5.17 16.86
CA TYR A 239 -3.43 -4.73 16.63
C TYR A 239 -3.48 -3.48 15.78
N LEU A 240 -4.49 -3.38 14.93
CA LEU A 240 -4.81 -2.23 14.09
C LEU A 240 -6.24 -1.76 14.37
N SER A 241 -6.47 -0.45 14.22
CA SER A 241 -7.80 0.16 14.26
C SER A 241 -7.85 1.39 13.37
N GLU A 242 -8.98 1.63 12.69
CA GLU A 242 -9.22 2.88 11.95
C GLU A 242 -9.48 4.08 12.87
N GLY A 243 -10.11 3.82 14.00
CA GLY A 243 -10.45 4.84 14.99
C GLY A 243 -9.52 4.82 16.20
N LYS A 244 -9.53 5.89 16.97
CA LYS A 244 -8.77 5.98 18.22
C LYS A 244 -9.33 5.00 19.24
N VAL A 245 -8.48 4.13 19.76
CA VAL A 245 -8.76 3.20 20.84
C VAL A 245 -7.79 3.46 21.99
N THR A 246 -8.23 3.29 23.24
CA THR A 246 -7.39 3.49 24.42
C THR A 246 -6.16 2.58 24.38
N GLY A 247 -4.98 3.15 24.58
CA GLY A 247 -3.70 2.43 24.54
C GLY A 247 -3.14 2.18 23.12
N PHE A 248 -3.83 2.68 22.09
CA PHE A 248 -3.30 2.63 20.72
C PHE A 248 -2.52 3.91 20.37
N THR A 249 -1.43 3.74 19.64
CA THR A 249 -0.62 4.82 19.11
C THR A 249 -1.12 5.21 17.72
N LYS A 250 -1.27 6.51 17.48
CA LYS A 250 -1.63 7.06 16.18
C LYS A 250 -0.49 6.87 15.17
N VAL A 251 -0.81 6.34 14.01
CA VAL A 251 0.05 6.32 12.81
C VAL A 251 -0.48 7.39 11.86
N PRO A 252 0.28 8.45 11.57
CA PRO A 252 -0.18 9.50 10.68
C PRO A 252 -0.31 8.98 9.25
N LYS A 253 -1.11 9.66 8.45
CA LYS A 253 -1.17 9.41 7.01
C LYS A 253 0.21 9.69 6.39
N VAL A 254 0.64 8.82 5.48
CA VAL A 254 1.90 8.93 4.75
C VAL A 254 1.70 8.56 3.27
N TYR A 255 2.51 9.14 2.40
CA TYR A 255 2.58 8.72 1.01
C TYR A 255 3.94 8.07 0.76
N VAL A 256 3.94 6.86 0.20
CA VAL A 256 5.16 6.14 -0.18
C VAL A 256 5.21 5.97 -1.69
N GLY A 257 6.40 6.09 -2.29
CA GLY A 257 6.58 5.91 -3.72
C GLY A 257 6.07 4.55 -4.19
N ALA A 258 5.28 4.53 -5.24
CA ALA A 258 4.83 3.29 -5.86
C ALA A 258 6.01 2.47 -6.39
N TYR A 259 7.06 3.15 -6.82
CA TYR A 259 8.26 2.55 -7.39
C TYR A 259 9.50 2.82 -6.52
N GLU A 260 10.52 2.00 -6.67
CA GLU A 260 11.87 2.33 -6.23
C GLU A 260 12.30 3.65 -6.89
N ALA A 261 13.02 4.49 -6.15
CA ALA A 261 13.21 5.88 -6.53
C ALA A 261 14.04 6.01 -7.83
N ALA A 262 13.45 6.61 -8.86
CA ALA A 262 14.16 7.20 -9.98
C ALA A 262 14.79 8.54 -9.57
N LEU A 263 15.60 9.13 -10.42
CA LEU A 263 16.17 10.45 -10.23
C LEU A 263 15.90 11.33 -11.44
N ASP A 264 15.17 12.42 -11.21
CA ASP A 264 15.16 13.56 -12.13
C ASP A 264 16.54 14.23 -12.10
N ARG A 265 17.35 13.92 -13.10
CA ARG A 265 18.75 14.36 -13.15
C ARG A 265 18.89 15.83 -13.49
N THR A 266 17.92 16.41 -14.17
CA THR A 266 17.93 17.83 -14.52
C THR A 266 17.70 18.68 -13.27
N ASN A 267 16.75 18.27 -12.42
CA ASN A 267 16.37 19.02 -11.23
C ASN A 267 17.00 18.48 -9.92
N ASN A 268 17.77 17.40 -10.01
CA ASN A 268 18.35 16.70 -8.84
C ASN A 268 17.30 16.32 -7.78
N LYS A 269 16.16 15.77 -8.22
CA LYS A 269 15.06 15.39 -7.35
C LYS A 269 14.81 13.88 -7.42
N LEU A 270 14.74 13.18 -6.30
CA LEU A 270 14.23 11.81 -6.29
C LEU A 270 12.80 11.80 -6.84
N ALA A 271 12.42 10.74 -7.56
CA ALA A 271 11.15 10.64 -8.22
C ALA A 271 10.57 9.22 -8.10
N SER A 272 9.25 9.12 -8.08
CA SER A 272 8.50 7.86 -8.24
C SER A 272 7.69 7.95 -9.52
N VAL A 273 8.25 7.48 -10.62
CA VAL A 273 7.72 7.66 -11.99
C VAL A 273 8.05 6.47 -12.89
N CYS A 274 7.28 6.29 -13.97
CA CYS A 274 7.60 5.43 -15.10
C CYS A 274 8.03 6.31 -16.27
N ASN A 275 9.34 6.55 -16.42
CA ASN A 275 9.86 7.44 -17.46
C ASN A 275 11.18 6.90 -17.99
N GLU A 276 11.22 6.57 -19.29
CA GLU A 276 12.36 5.95 -19.98
C GLU A 276 13.26 6.97 -20.67
N THR A 277 13.14 8.26 -20.36
CA THR A 277 14.01 9.29 -20.96
C THR A 277 15.36 9.36 -20.25
N GLU A 278 16.34 9.96 -20.91
CA GLU A 278 17.68 10.21 -20.36
C GLU A 278 17.64 11.03 -19.05
N GLN A 279 16.64 11.90 -18.90
CA GLN A 279 16.42 12.67 -17.68
C GLN A 279 16.24 11.76 -16.45
N TYR A 280 15.60 10.59 -16.64
CA TYR A 280 15.32 9.62 -15.58
C TYR A 280 16.17 8.34 -15.70
N ARG A 281 17.34 8.43 -16.38
CA ARG A 281 18.26 7.28 -16.46
C ARG A 281 18.64 6.82 -15.05
N GLY A 282 18.40 5.54 -14.76
CA GLY A 282 18.66 4.90 -13.47
C GLY A 282 20.14 4.62 -13.19
N GLY A 283 20.39 3.70 -12.28
CA GLY A 283 21.74 3.36 -11.85
C GLY A 283 22.56 4.60 -11.46
N ASN A 284 23.83 4.64 -11.85
CA ASN A 284 24.72 5.80 -11.68
C ASN A 284 24.83 6.66 -12.97
N ASN A 285 23.82 6.63 -13.86
CA ASN A 285 23.78 7.43 -15.10
C ASN A 285 24.70 6.92 -16.22
N GLN A 286 24.74 5.63 -16.47
CA GLN A 286 25.57 5.02 -17.54
C GLN A 286 24.98 5.28 -18.95
N ALA A 287 25.28 6.43 -19.55
CA ALA A 287 24.77 6.82 -20.87
C ALA A 287 25.22 5.88 -21.99
N ASP A 288 26.42 5.32 -21.90
CA ASP A 288 26.97 4.39 -22.87
C ASP A 288 26.17 3.08 -23.01
N TRP A 289 25.25 2.85 -22.08
CA TRP A 289 24.40 1.66 -22.08
C TRP A 289 23.02 1.87 -22.72
N ASP A 290 22.64 3.09 -23.04
CA ASP A 290 21.26 3.42 -23.46
C ASP A 290 20.77 2.60 -24.66
N THR A 291 21.68 2.23 -25.58
CA THR A 291 21.35 1.40 -26.74
C THR A 291 21.57 -0.10 -26.54
N LEU A 292 21.99 -0.50 -25.36
CA LEU A 292 22.27 -1.89 -25.01
C LEU A 292 21.10 -2.50 -24.23
N SER A 293 21.01 -3.83 -24.18
CA SER A 293 20.03 -4.57 -23.37
C SER A 293 20.08 -4.22 -21.87
N LYS A 294 21.29 -3.92 -21.35
CA LYS A 294 21.54 -3.49 -19.98
C LYS A 294 21.27 -2.00 -19.71
N SER A 295 20.60 -1.29 -20.64
CA SER A 295 20.20 0.11 -20.47
C SER A 295 19.55 0.36 -19.11
N GLN A 296 19.84 1.52 -18.52
CA GLN A 296 19.25 1.98 -17.27
C GLN A 296 18.09 2.97 -17.46
N LEU A 297 17.64 3.20 -18.69
CA LEU A 297 16.47 4.02 -18.97
C LEU A 297 15.21 3.42 -18.35
N GLY A 298 14.47 4.23 -17.58
CA GLY A 298 13.26 3.83 -16.87
C GLY A 298 13.47 3.01 -15.61
N LYS A 299 14.71 2.77 -15.19
CA LYS A 299 15.04 2.04 -13.95
C LYS A 299 15.29 3.00 -12.78
N CYS A 300 15.25 2.47 -11.56
CA CYS A 300 15.55 3.26 -10.36
C CYS A 300 17.02 3.72 -10.31
N ALA A 301 17.27 4.80 -9.60
CA ALA A 301 18.59 5.35 -9.40
C ALA A 301 19.27 4.68 -8.18
N THR A 302 20.54 4.32 -8.35
CA THR A 302 21.37 3.67 -7.32
C THR A 302 22.73 4.37 -7.23
N TYR A 303 23.63 3.79 -6.47
CA TYR A 303 25.01 4.30 -6.31
C TYR A 303 25.05 5.71 -5.71
N MET A 304 24.20 5.94 -4.72
CA MET A 304 24.12 7.19 -3.95
C MET A 304 24.23 6.88 -2.46
N THR A 305 24.88 7.79 -1.73
CA THR A 305 24.86 7.73 -0.25
C THR A 305 23.46 8.09 0.27
N ARG A 306 23.12 7.64 1.47
CA ARG A 306 21.89 8.01 2.17
C ARG A 306 21.73 9.53 2.25
N ALA A 307 22.78 10.25 2.64
CA ALA A 307 22.77 11.72 2.69
C ALA A 307 22.44 12.37 1.34
N THR A 308 22.94 11.79 0.24
CA THR A 308 22.63 12.26 -1.11
C THR A 308 21.18 12.02 -1.47
N MET A 309 20.65 10.83 -1.17
CA MET A 309 19.23 10.50 -1.41
C MET A 309 18.31 11.41 -0.60
N ARG A 310 18.59 11.62 0.69
CA ARG A 310 17.89 12.56 1.57
C ARG A 310 17.84 13.97 0.97
N THR A 311 18.98 14.48 0.54
CA THR A 311 19.05 15.82 -0.08
C THR A 311 18.21 15.90 -1.34
N ARG A 312 18.30 14.89 -2.22
CA ARG A 312 17.54 14.86 -3.48
C ARG A 312 16.04 14.66 -3.28
N ALA A 313 15.62 13.96 -2.24
CA ALA A 313 14.21 13.90 -1.85
C ALA A 313 13.72 15.29 -1.39
N ARG A 314 14.46 15.95 -0.48
CA ARG A 314 14.13 17.27 0.06
C ARG A 314 14.20 18.41 -0.95
N ASN A 315 14.88 18.23 -2.07
CA ASN A 315 14.82 19.17 -3.20
C ASN A 315 13.39 19.31 -3.79
N ARG A 316 12.45 18.43 -3.43
CA ARG A 316 11.03 18.57 -3.76
C ARG A 316 10.27 19.43 -2.75
N GLY A 317 10.74 19.51 -1.52
CA GLY A 317 10.12 20.24 -0.40
C GLY A 317 10.41 19.55 0.92
N ASP A 318 10.22 20.24 2.03
CA ASP A 318 10.65 19.83 3.38
C ASP A 318 9.97 18.55 3.89
N ASN A 319 8.79 18.23 3.37
CA ASN A 319 8.05 16.99 3.74
C ASN A 319 8.46 15.78 2.90
N TRP A 320 9.23 15.99 1.83
CA TRP A 320 9.73 14.91 1.01
C TRP A 320 11.01 14.33 1.62
N ASN A 321 11.03 13.02 1.73
CA ASN A 321 12.17 12.28 2.25
C ASN A 321 12.41 11.01 1.41
N GLU A 322 13.56 10.43 1.58
CA GLU A 322 13.79 9.01 1.31
C GLU A 322 12.94 8.18 2.28
N MET A 323 12.66 6.92 1.97
CA MET A 323 11.94 5.99 2.85
C MET A 323 12.50 6.05 4.26
N ASP A 324 11.64 6.24 5.24
CA ASP A 324 12.01 6.21 6.64
C ASP A 324 11.54 4.91 7.33
N TYR A 325 12.16 4.62 8.46
CA TYR A 325 11.92 3.40 9.23
C TYR A 325 10.46 3.27 9.71
N GLU A 326 9.81 4.36 10.12
CA GLU A 326 8.41 4.33 10.57
C GLU A 326 7.44 4.04 9.44
N SER A 327 7.68 4.60 8.26
CA SER A 327 6.89 4.32 7.05
C SER A 327 7.06 2.86 6.61
N TRP A 328 8.29 2.34 6.64
CA TRP A 328 8.53 0.92 6.36
C TRP A 328 7.88 0.00 7.40
N LYS A 329 8.03 0.31 8.69
CA LYS A 329 7.40 -0.40 9.82
C LYS A 329 5.87 -0.43 9.66
N THR A 330 5.29 0.65 9.13
CA THR A 330 3.86 0.70 8.83
C THR A 330 3.48 -0.30 7.73
N ILE A 331 4.21 -0.32 6.60
CA ILE A 331 3.98 -1.29 5.51
C ILE A 331 4.16 -2.73 6.02
N PHE A 332 5.22 -2.97 6.78
CA PHE A 332 5.54 -4.26 7.40
C PHE A 332 4.35 -4.80 8.20
N TRP A 333 3.84 -4.04 9.17
CA TRP A 333 2.74 -4.52 10.01
C TRP A 333 1.40 -4.60 9.26
N LEU A 334 1.12 -3.70 8.32
CA LEU A 334 -0.06 -3.80 7.46
C LEU A 334 -0.05 -5.09 6.64
N TYR A 335 1.10 -5.46 6.07
CA TYR A 335 1.26 -6.70 5.31
C TYR A 335 1.01 -7.93 6.21
N TYR A 336 1.69 -8.03 7.36
CA TYR A 336 1.58 -9.22 8.21
C TYR A 336 0.20 -9.38 8.84
N VAL A 337 -0.49 -8.30 9.16
CA VAL A 337 -1.89 -8.39 9.63
C VAL A 337 -2.82 -8.83 8.48
N GLU A 338 -2.57 -8.42 7.24
CA GLU A 338 -3.38 -8.84 6.09
C GLU A 338 -3.24 -10.33 5.79
N TYR A 339 -2.00 -10.83 5.71
CA TYR A 339 -1.73 -12.21 5.29
C TYR A 339 -1.71 -13.21 6.46
N ALA A 340 -1.48 -12.75 7.68
CA ALA A 340 -1.28 -13.58 8.87
C ALA A 340 -0.23 -14.69 8.68
N ASN A 341 0.82 -14.37 7.91
CA ASN A 341 1.92 -15.28 7.62
C ASN A 341 3.24 -14.49 7.57
N ARG A 342 4.22 -14.90 8.38
CA ARG A 342 5.52 -14.25 8.51
C ARG A 342 6.50 -14.61 7.37
N ASN A 343 6.10 -15.46 6.42
CA ASN A 343 6.81 -15.73 5.18
C ASN A 343 6.24 -14.87 4.04
N CYS A 344 6.79 -13.69 3.81
CA CYS A 344 6.32 -12.81 2.73
C CYS A 344 6.70 -13.35 1.33
N GLN A 345 7.68 -14.24 1.22
CA GLN A 345 8.07 -14.92 -0.02
C GLN A 345 7.25 -16.20 -0.29
N ALA A 346 6.25 -16.53 0.54
CA ALA A 346 5.34 -17.62 0.22
C ALA A 346 4.72 -17.41 -1.17
N ALA A 347 4.38 -18.49 -1.85
CA ALA A 347 3.81 -18.42 -3.19
C ALA A 347 2.57 -17.51 -3.23
N VAL A 348 2.45 -16.76 -4.30
CA VAL A 348 1.25 -15.94 -4.54
C VAL A 348 0.04 -16.85 -4.62
N ASN A 349 -1.00 -16.51 -3.86
CA ASN A 349 -2.28 -17.19 -3.93
C ASN A 349 -3.40 -16.13 -4.03
N SER A 350 -4.06 -16.07 -5.19
CA SER A 350 -5.16 -15.15 -5.45
C SER A 350 -6.48 -15.57 -4.79
N GLU A 351 -6.62 -16.86 -4.47
CA GLU A 351 -7.81 -17.40 -3.83
C GLU A 351 -7.84 -17.01 -2.34
N LEU A 352 -9.01 -16.71 -1.85
CA LEU A 352 -9.22 -16.51 -0.41
C LEU A 352 -9.33 -17.87 0.29
N THR A 353 -9.04 -17.92 1.59
CA THR A 353 -9.37 -19.09 2.42
C THR A 353 -10.88 -19.33 2.42
N ALA A 354 -11.32 -20.48 2.92
CA ALA A 354 -12.74 -20.82 3.06
C ALA A 354 -13.50 -19.77 3.91
N GLU A 355 -12.80 -19.16 4.87
CA GLU A 355 -13.32 -18.10 5.73
C GLU A 355 -13.32 -16.72 5.05
N GLY A 356 -12.68 -16.56 3.88
CA GLY A 356 -12.61 -15.33 3.10
C GLY A 356 -11.40 -14.45 3.44
N TYR A 357 -10.30 -15.00 3.93
CA TYR A 357 -9.07 -14.26 4.25
C TYR A 357 -8.02 -14.35 3.14
N LYS A 358 -7.14 -13.35 3.07
CA LYS A 358 -5.91 -13.43 2.27
C LYS A 358 -5.02 -14.57 2.75
N GLN A 359 -4.33 -15.22 1.82
CA GLN A 359 -3.39 -16.31 2.06
C GLN A 359 -2.21 -16.25 1.10
N GLY A 360 -1.20 -17.10 1.32
CA GLY A 360 0.02 -17.09 0.52
C GLY A 360 0.95 -15.94 0.90
N GLY A 361 1.65 -15.41 -0.08
CA GLY A 361 2.59 -14.29 0.03
C GLY A 361 2.66 -13.48 -1.26
N LEU A 362 3.81 -12.84 -1.49
CA LEU A 362 4.06 -12.01 -2.67
C LEU A 362 4.98 -12.69 -3.69
N GLY A 363 5.30 -13.99 -3.50
CA GLY A 363 6.27 -14.71 -4.31
C GLY A 363 7.71 -14.34 -3.94
N ASN A 364 8.66 -14.88 -4.71
CA ASN A 364 10.09 -14.72 -4.39
C ASN A 364 10.66 -13.32 -4.64
N GLY A 365 9.96 -12.48 -5.41
CA GLY A 365 10.54 -11.24 -5.92
C GLY A 365 11.66 -11.50 -6.94
N ALA A 366 12.40 -10.47 -7.32
CA ALA A 366 13.48 -10.56 -8.31
C ALA A 366 14.79 -11.10 -7.69
N THR A 367 14.75 -12.18 -6.90
CA THR A 367 15.85 -12.62 -6.02
C THR A 367 16.71 -13.74 -6.58
N THR A 368 16.49 -14.16 -7.83
CA THR A 368 17.00 -15.46 -8.35
C THR A 368 18.27 -15.32 -9.20
N LEU A 369 18.87 -14.16 -9.31
CA LEU A 369 20.09 -13.97 -10.08
C LEU A 369 21.31 -14.57 -9.36
N ALA A 370 22.18 -15.22 -10.11
CA ALA A 370 23.51 -15.52 -9.60
C ALA A 370 24.32 -14.21 -9.48
N SER A 371 24.94 -13.99 -8.31
CA SER A 371 25.70 -12.75 -8.04
C SER A 371 26.80 -12.50 -9.09
N SER A 372 27.52 -13.55 -9.51
CA SER A 372 28.56 -13.46 -10.55
C SER A 372 28.01 -13.03 -11.90
N ASP A 373 26.85 -13.53 -12.28
CA ASP A 373 26.23 -13.26 -13.57
C ASP A 373 25.65 -11.84 -13.61
N TRP A 374 25.00 -11.42 -12.52
CA TRP A 374 24.50 -10.07 -12.37
C TRP A 374 25.65 -9.03 -12.40
N SER A 375 26.74 -9.32 -11.70
CA SER A 375 27.96 -8.50 -11.73
C SER A 375 28.53 -8.39 -13.13
N ALA A 376 28.68 -9.51 -13.82
CA ALA A 376 29.24 -9.57 -15.18
C ALA A 376 28.35 -8.87 -16.20
N TYR A 377 27.03 -8.97 -16.07
CA TYR A 377 26.07 -8.36 -16.99
C TYR A 377 26.04 -6.84 -16.88
N ASN A 378 25.78 -6.32 -15.68
CA ASN A 378 25.59 -4.88 -15.50
C ASN A 378 26.20 -4.32 -14.20
N SER A 379 27.16 -5.01 -13.57
CA SER A 379 27.83 -4.55 -12.35
C SER A 379 26.86 -4.30 -11.16
N TYR A 380 25.86 -5.16 -10.96
CA TYR A 380 24.85 -5.10 -9.90
C TYR A 380 23.85 -3.94 -10.00
N TYR A 381 23.75 -3.27 -11.14
CA TYR A 381 22.76 -2.22 -11.34
C TYR A 381 21.34 -2.79 -11.49
N PRO A 382 20.29 -1.96 -11.33
CA PRO A 382 18.90 -2.42 -11.42
C PRO A 382 18.58 -3.20 -12.69
N MET A 383 17.79 -4.27 -12.53
CA MET A 383 17.37 -5.14 -13.64
C MET A 383 16.01 -4.75 -14.19
N LEU A 384 15.05 -4.40 -13.33
CA LEU A 384 13.66 -4.12 -13.68
C LEU A 384 13.43 -2.62 -13.89
N LYS A 385 12.57 -2.28 -14.85
CA LYS A 385 12.07 -0.91 -15.03
C LYS A 385 11.01 -0.59 -13.97
N CYS A 386 10.94 0.66 -13.54
CA CYS A 386 9.81 1.16 -12.75
C CYS A 386 8.51 0.97 -13.54
N GLY A 387 7.51 0.38 -12.90
CA GLY A 387 6.23 0.05 -13.54
C GLY A 387 6.16 -1.35 -14.15
N ALA A 388 7.19 -2.20 -13.97
CA ALA A 388 7.19 -3.57 -14.46
C ALA A 388 5.98 -4.40 -13.99
N SER A 389 5.40 -4.07 -12.84
CA SER A 389 4.21 -4.71 -12.29
C SER A 389 2.92 -3.89 -12.41
N ASN A 390 2.88 -2.85 -13.25
CA ASN A 390 1.70 -1.96 -13.39
C ASN A 390 0.42 -2.67 -13.86
N SER A 391 0.53 -3.85 -14.48
CA SER A 391 -0.64 -4.69 -14.79
C SER A 391 -1.42 -5.17 -13.56
N LEU A 392 -0.81 -5.17 -12.37
CA LEU A 392 -1.48 -5.44 -11.10
C LEU A 392 -2.17 -4.20 -10.51
N ALA A 393 -1.93 -3.02 -11.05
CA ALA A 393 -2.48 -1.74 -10.58
C ALA A 393 -2.33 -1.56 -9.05
N SER A 394 -3.42 -1.35 -8.29
CA SER A 394 -3.41 -1.27 -6.82
C SER A 394 -3.47 -2.65 -6.14
N GLY A 395 -3.32 -3.74 -6.89
CA GLY A 395 -3.33 -5.10 -6.36
C GLY A 395 -2.02 -5.51 -5.70
N SER A 396 -1.99 -6.78 -5.29
CA SER A 396 -0.82 -7.47 -4.75
C SER A 396 -0.57 -8.77 -5.51
N GLY A 397 0.66 -9.22 -5.58
CA GLY A 397 1.08 -10.44 -6.28
C GLY A 397 2.42 -10.25 -6.98
N GLU A 398 2.62 -10.94 -8.11
CA GLU A 398 3.84 -10.84 -8.90
C GLU A 398 3.55 -10.80 -10.40
N VAL A 399 4.46 -10.20 -11.17
CA VAL A 399 4.50 -10.22 -12.63
C VAL A 399 5.83 -10.81 -13.06
N ILE A 400 5.81 -11.75 -13.98
CA ILE A 400 7.02 -12.36 -14.52
C ILE A 400 7.53 -11.50 -15.67
N VAL A 401 8.78 -11.07 -15.57
CA VAL A 401 9.49 -10.23 -16.56
C VAL A 401 10.60 -11.05 -17.20
N ASN A 402 10.60 -11.10 -18.53
CA ASN A 402 11.67 -11.74 -19.29
C ASN A 402 12.96 -10.92 -19.20
N LEU A 403 14.07 -11.57 -18.95
CA LEU A 403 15.39 -10.97 -19.03
C LEU A 403 15.79 -10.79 -20.51
N PRO A 404 16.70 -9.84 -20.82
CA PRO A 404 17.24 -9.70 -22.16
C PRO A 404 17.95 -10.96 -22.65
N ASP A 405 17.91 -11.23 -23.96
CA ASP A 405 18.48 -12.45 -24.58
C ASP A 405 20.00 -12.58 -24.36
N ASP A 406 20.72 -11.48 -24.17
CA ASP A 406 22.15 -11.46 -23.89
C ASP A 406 22.50 -11.56 -22.39
N TYR A 407 21.49 -11.67 -21.50
CA TYR A 407 21.71 -12.11 -20.14
C TYR A 407 22.12 -13.59 -20.16
N LYS A 408 22.98 -13.99 -19.23
CA LYS A 408 23.62 -15.31 -19.27
C LYS A 408 22.63 -16.47 -19.24
N VAL A 409 22.87 -17.46 -20.12
CA VAL A 409 21.93 -18.53 -20.49
C VAL A 409 21.69 -19.58 -19.41
N ASP A 410 22.56 -19.71 -18.40
CA ASP A 410 22.51 -20.80 -17.41
C ASP A 410 21.71 -20.47 -16.13
N THR A 411 21.06 -19.32 -16.08
CA THR A 411 20.29 -18.83 -14.93
C THR A 411 18.96 -18.29 -15.38
N PRO A 412 18.03 -18.01 -14.46
CA PRO A 412 16.65 -17.78 -14.84
C PRO A 412 16.56 -16.75 -15.97
N THR A 413 15.81 -17.10 -17.00
CA THR A 413 15.50 -16.21 -18.13
C THR A 413 14.43 -15.19 -17.77
N THR A 414 13.93 -15.25 -16.55
CA THR A 414 12.85 -14.39 -16.04
C THR A 414 13.13 -13.93 -14.61
N LEU A 415 12.57 -12.78 -14.25
CA LEU A 415 12.51 -12.29 -12.88
C LEU A 415 11.06 -12.04 -12.47
N ALA A 416 10.73 -12.31 -11.22
CA ALA A 416 9.46 -11.93 -10.66
C ALA A 416 9.54 -10.49 -10.13
N CYS A 417 8.60 -9.63 -10.55
CA CYS A 417 8.41 -8.29 -10.00
C CYS A 417 7.23 -8.36 -9.02
N CYS A 418 7.50 -8.37 -7.72
CA CYS A 418 6.44 -8.45 -6.72
C CYS A 418 5.83 -7.07 -6.44
N ARG A 419 4.57 -7.08 -5.97
CA ARG A 419 3.81 -5.87 -5.64
C ARG A 419 2.95 -6.10 -4.41
N TYR A 420 2.93 -5.13 -3.51
CA TYR A 420 2.01 -5.10 -2.37
C TYR A 420 1.17 -3.83 -2.42
N ARG A 421 -0.12 -3.96 -2.70
CA ARG A 421 -1.11 -2.86 -2.74
C ARG A 421 -0.61 -1.63 -3.50
N GLY A 422 -0.05 -1.87 -4.69
CA GLY A 422 0.51 -0.83 -5.54
C GLY A 422 1.99 -0.48 -5.28
N ILE A 423 2.58 -0.93 -4.19
CA ILE A 423 4.01 -0.77 -3.91
C ILE A 423 4.77 -1.85 -4.67
N GLU A 424 5.47 -1.46 -5.73
CA GLU A 424 6.28 -2.35 -6.57
C GLU A 424 7.61 -2.66 -5.90
N ASN A 425 8.09 -3.90 -6.03
CA ASN A 425 9.32 -4.40 -5.43
C ASN A 425 9.51 -3.92 -3.97
N PRO A 426 8.57 -4.26 -3.05
CA PRO A 426 8.76 -3.94 -1.64
C PRO A 426 9.97 -4.68 -1.06
N PHE A 427 10.47 -5.72 -1.73
CA PHE A 427 11.70 -6.43 -1.43
C PHE A 427 12.25 -7.15 -2.69
N GLY A 428 13.51 -7.55 -2.65
CA GLY A 428 14.11 -8.57 -3.53
C GLY A 428 14.60 -8.08 -4.89
N HIS A 429 14.61 -6.76 -5.16
CA HIS A 429 15.17 -6.23 -6.41
C HIS A 429 16.48 -5.47 -6.15
N ILE A 430 16.42 -4.37 -5.44
CA ILE A 430 17.58 -3.67 -4.90
C ILE A 430 17.34 -3.29 -3.45
N TRP A 431 18.42 -3.17 -2.70
CA TRP A 431 18.37 -2.73 -1.32
C TRP A 431 17.74 -1.35 -1.21
N THR A 432 16.80 -1.20 -0.31
CA THR A 432 16.24 0.12 0.04
C THR A 432 17.03 0.69 1.22
N ASN A 433 17.69 1.81 1.01
CA ASN A 433 18.26 2.62 2.08
C ASN A 433 17.15 3.28 2.89
N VAL A 434 17.34 3.43 4.21
CA VAL A 434 16.27 3.86 5.12
C VAL A 434 16.77 4.94 6.08
N GLU A 435 16.02 6.03 6.18
CA GLU A 435 16.22 7.09 7.17
C GLU A 435 15.62 6.75 8.54
N GLY A 436 16.02 7.48 9.56
CA GLY A 436 15.48 7.32 10.90
C GLY A 436 15.91 6.03 11.62
N ALA A 437 16.89 5.29 11.09
CA ALA A 437 17.45 4.09 11.71
C ALA A 437 18.96 4.00 11.52
N ILE A 438 19.70 3.65 12.58
CA ILE A 438 21.17 3.51 12.60
C ILE A 438 21.55 2.34 13.51
N PHE A 439 22.52 1.54 13.06
CA PHE A 439 23.21 0.60 13.93
C PHE A 439 24.53 1.21 14.42
N ASP A 440 24.84 1.05 15.71
CA ASP A 440 26.17 1.28 16.27
C ASP A 440 26.82 -0.07 16.55
N ILE A 441 27.75 -0.45 15.70
CA ILE A 441 28.48 -1.72 15.78
C ILE A 441 29.85 -1.47 16.40
N LYS A 442 30.17 -2.21 17.44
CA LYS A 442 31.50 -2.21 18.07
C LYS A 442 32.17 -3.58 17.91
N THR A 443 33.44 -3.61 17.55
CA THR A 443 34.23 -4.85 17.58
C THR A 443 34.32 -5.38 19.01
N ASP A 444 34.70 -6.65 19.17
CA ASP A 444 34.92 -7.22 20.51
C ASP A 444 35.98 -6.47 21.30
N ALA A 445 37.01 -5.94 20.62
CA ALA A 445 38.05 -5.10 21.22
C ALA A 445 37.51 -3.74 21.70
N ASP A 446 36.46 -3.23 21.11
CA ASP A 446 35.85 -1.93 21.42
C ASP A 446 34.61 -2.05 22.32
N GLY A 447 34.41 -3.21 22.97
CA GLY A 447 33.31 -3.43 23.91
C GLY A 447 32.25 -4.42 23.46
N GLY A 448 32.32 -4.94 22.23
CA GLY A 448 31.50 -6.07 21.77
C GLY A 448 29.99 -5.83 21.72
N THR A 449 29.53 -4.64 21.30
CA THR A 449 28.11 -4.30 21.23
C THR A 449 27.64 -4.15 19.79
N SER A 450 26.36 -4.44 19.56
CA SER A 450 25.63 -4.12 18.32
C SER A 450 24.27 -3.56 18.72
N GLU A 451 24.13 -2.26 18.61
CA GLU A 451 22.99 -1.50 19.12
C GLU A 451 22.18 -0.90 17.98
N PHE A 452 20.87 -0.88 18.13
CA PHE A 452 19.94 -0.33 17.15
C PHE A 452 19.25 0.92 17.70
N TYR A 453 19.28 1.98 16.92
CA TYR A 453 18.77 3.30 17.26
C TYR A 453 17.77 3.76 16.22
N THR A 454 16.66 4.39 16.64
CA THR A 454 15.65 4.95 15.75
C THR A 454 15.28 6.37 16.12
N THR A 455 14.71 7.10 15.15
CA THR A 455 14.01 8.37 15.36
C THR A 455 12.86 8.51 14.37
N SER A 456 11.72 8.98 14.82
CA SER A 456 10.58 9.36 13.97
C SER A 456 10.57 10.86 13.62
N ASP A 457 11.46 11.64 14.21
CA ASP A 457 11.61 13.06 13.94
C ASP A 457 12.39 13.28 12.63
N LYS A 458 11.68 13.61 11.54
CA LYS A 458 12.28 13.85 10.22
C LYS A 458 13.34 14.97 10.21
N THR A 459 13.33 15.88 11.21
CA THR A 459 14.33 16.94 11.33
C THR A 459 15.66 16.42 11.86
N LYS A 460 15.66 15.21 12.45
CA LYS A 460 16.83 14.52 12.99
C LYS A 460 17.40 13.45 12.06
N PHE A 461 16.75 13.20 10.91
CA PHE A 461 17.31 12.27 9.94
C PHE A 461 18.72 12.68 9.53
N GLY A 462 19.66 11.79 9.75
CA GLY A 462 21.08 12.09 9.60
C GLY A 462 21.95 10.84 9.74
N ASP A 463 23.26 11.07 9.74
CA ASP A 463 24.27 10.02 9.73
C ASP A 463 25.03 9.94 11.07
N THR A 464 24.48 10.52 12.13
CA THR A 464 24.96 10.47 13.52
C THR A 464 23.84 10.00 14.45
N LEU A 465 24.14 9.73 15.72
CA LEU A 465 23.13 9.34 16.71
C LEU A 465 22.41 10.53 17.37
N GLU A 466 22.68 11.76 16.93
CA GLU A 466 22.01 12.94 17.49
C GLU A 466 20.50 12.91 17.23
N GLY A 467 19.70 12.89 18.29
CA GLY A 467 18.25 12.81 18.23
C GLY A 467 17.69 11.42 17.96
N PHE A 468 18.53 10.39 17.99
CA PHE A 468 18.11 8.99 17.94
C PHE A 468 18.02 8.39 19.35
N THR A 469 17.10 7.45 19.51
CA THR A 469 16.92 6.68 20.77
C THR A 469 17.31 5.23 20.54
N LYS A 470 18.09 4.65 21.44
CA LYS A 470 18.37 3.22 21.44
C LYS A 470 17.09 2.44 21.72
N VAL A 471 16.74 1.52 20.84
CA VAL A 471 15.54 0.67 20.98
C VAL A 471 15.89 -0.78 21.34
N GLY A 472 17.11 -1.21 21.12
CA GLY A 472 17.53 -2.56 21.50
C GLY A 472 18.92 -2.92 20.99
N ASN A 473 19.28 -4.19 21.21
CA ASN A 473 20.49 -4.80 20.67
C ASN A 473 20.10 -5.78 19.55
N VAL A 474 20.94 -5.87 18.54
CA VAL A 474 20.79 -6.83 17.43
C VAL A 474 21.84 -7.94 17.54
N PRO A 475 21.63 -9.11 16.89
CA PRO A 475 22.60 -10.20 16.88
C PRO A 475 23.95 -9.76 16.32
N ARG A 476 25.01 -10.38 16.80
CA ARG A 476 26.39 -10.14 16.35
C ARG A 476 26.88 -11.16 15.31
N LYS A 477 25.96 -11.89 14.71
CA LYS A 477 26.18 -12.91 13.66
C LYS A 477 25.03 -12.88 12.65
N ASP A 478 25.30 -13.38 11.48
CA ASP A 478 24.31 -13.56 10.43
C ASP A 478 23.33 -14.71 10.75
N GLY A 479 22.13 -14.65 10.22
CA GLY A 479 21.17 -15.74 10.32
C GLY A 479 19.73 -15.32 10.02
N TYR A 480 18.87 -16.31 9.87
CA TYR A 480 17.43 -16.08 9.73
C TYR A 480 16.80 -15.67 11.05
N VAL A 481 15.98 -14.64 10.99
CA VAL A 481 15.39 -13.99 12.16
C VAL A 481 14.41 -14.90 12.88
N THR A 482 14.60 -15.09 14.19
CA THR A 482 13.66 -15.80 15.06
C THR A 482 12.83 -14.87 15.91
N LYS A 483 13.45 -13.78 16.42
CA LYS A 483 12.77 -12.82 17.28
C LYS A 483 13.11 -11.40 16.86
N LEU A 484 12.14 -10.52 17.03
CA LEU A 484 12.28 -9.08 16.85
C LEU A 484 12.57 -8.40 18.19
N ILE A 485 13.12 -7.19 18.15
CA ILE A 485 13.19 -6.32 19.33
C ILE A 485 11.79 -6.07 19.87
N PHE A 486 10.84 -5.82 19.00
CA PHE A 486 9.40 -5.67 19.20
C PHE A 486 9.03 -4.54 20.17
N GLY A 487 8.83 -4.86 21.47
CA GLY A 487 8.46 -3.87 22.50
C GLY A 487 7.12 -3.15 22.22
N GLU A 488 6.92 -2.03 22.92
CA GLU A 488 5.67 -1.25 22.81
C GLU A 488 5.48 -0.56 21.44
N ASN A 489 6.55 -0.40 20.67
CA ASN A 489 6.54 0.27 19.37
C ASN A 489 6.54 -0.69 18.18
N GLY A 490 6.58 -2.01 18.42
CA GLY A 490 6.62 -3.02 17.37
C GLY A 490 7.85 -2.92 16.47
N GLU A 491 9.03 -2.79 17.09
CA GLU A 491 10.30 -2.69 16.37
C GLU A 491 10.61 -4.00 15.65
N PHE A 492 10.80 -3.97 14.34
CA PHE A 492 10.99 -5.18 13.54
C PHE A 492 12.46 -5.56 13.32
N ALA A 493 13.40 -4.77 13.82
CA ALA A 493 14.81 -5.17 13.80
C ALA A 493 15.01 -6.45 14.64
N PRO A 494 15.89 -7.38 14.23
CA PRO A 494 16.06 -8.66 14.90
C PRO A 494 16.69 -8.53 16.27
N SER A 495 16.23 -9.32 17.23
CA SER A 495 16.88 -9.55 18.53
C SER A 495 17.51 -10.94 18.64
N ASP A 496 17.07 -11.90 17.79
CA ASP A 496 17.65 -13.24 17.66
C ASP A 496 17.48 -13.74 16.22
N ASN A 497 18.44 -14.56 15.74
CA ASN A 497 18.54 -15.01 14.35
C ASN A 497 19.05 -16.45 14.21
N SER A 498 18.46 -17.38 14.93
CA SER A 498 18.75 -18.81 14.86
C SER A 498 17.74 -19.62 14.04
N GLY A 499 16.93 -18.98 13.19
CA GLY A 499 15.88 -19.57 12.39
C GLY A 499 16.34 -20.18 11.05
N GLY A 500 15.39 -20.36 10.15
CA GLY A 500 15.57 -20.82 8.78
C GLY A 500 14.65 -20.07 7.81
N SER A 501 14.87 -20.26 6.51
CA SER A 501 14.11 -19.57 5.43
C SER A 501 12.61 -19.91 5.39
N THR A 502 12.18 -20.92 6.14
CA THR A 502 10.78 -21.36 6.22
C THR A 502 10.24 -21.36 7.65
N THR A 503 10.99 -20.77 8.58
CA THR A 503 10.64 -20.79 10.01
C THR A 503 10.69 -19.40 10.62
N TYR A 504 9.85 -19.14 11.62
CA TYR A 504 9.71 -17.88 12.33
C TYR A 504 9.39 -16.70 11.38
N TRP A 505 10.35 -15.77 11.17
CA TRP A 505 10.15 -14.60 10.30
C TRP A 505 10.56 -14.84 8.85
N CYS A 506 11.23 -15.96 8.56
CA CYS A 506 11.73 -16.35 7.25
C CYS A 506 12.74 -15.39 6.59
N ASP A 507 12.83 -14.16 7.07
CA ASP A 507 13.73 -13.13 6.60
C ASP A 507 15.13 -13.24 7.26
N TYR A 508 16.14 -12.72 6.59
CA TYR A 508 17.54 -12.83 7.05
C TYR A 508 18.00 -11.55 7.74
N PHE A 509 18.99 -11.68 8.60
CA PHE A 509 19.79 -10.59 9.14
C PHE A 509 21.23 -10.76 8.72
N TYR A 510 21.82 -9.76 8.09
CA TYR A 510 23.23 -9.76 7.71
C TYR A 510 23.97 -8.64 8.41
N THR A 511 25.08 -8.96 9.08
CA THR A 511 25.87 -8.03 9.86
C THR A 511 27.37 -8.29 9.72
N SER A 512 28.20 -7.32 10.06
CA SER A 512 29.64 -7.50 10.19
C SER A 512 30.15 -6.73 11.42
N ILE A 513 30.86 -7.45 12.26
CA ILE A 513 31.49 -6.92 13.48
C ILE A 513 33.00 -6.69 13.32
N SER A 514 33.51 -6.71 12.09
CA SER A 514 34.96 -6.59 11.79
C SER A 514 35.51 -5.17 12.00
N SER A 515 34.65 -4.16 12.09
CA SER A 515 35.04 -2.77 12.34
C SER A 515 33.96 -2.02 13.12
N SER A 516 34.43 -1.18 14.07
CA SER A 516 33.52 -0.31 14.84
C SER A 516 33.11 0.91 14.01
N SER A 517 31.80 1.07 13.77
CA SER A 517 31.26 2.26 13.10
C SER A 517 29.75 2.31 13.18
N LEU A 518 29.21 3.48 12.87
CA LEU A 518 27.79 3.63 12.56
C LEU A 518 27.49 3.04 11.18
N ARG A 519 26.37 2.28 11.11
CA ARG A 519 25.93 1.61 9.90
C ARG A 519 24.51 2.07 9.52
N THR A 520 24.28 2.21 8.22
CA THR A 520 22.94 2.42 7.72
C THR A 520 22.12 1.13 7.80
N LEU A 521 20.80 1.25 7.92
CA LEU A 521 19.89 0.14 7.72
C LEU A 521 19.54 0.05 6.22
N LEU A 522 19.83 -1.11 5.61
CA LEU A 522 19.29 -1.47 4.31
C LEU A 522 18.25 -2.56 4.48
N LEU A 523 17.16 -2.47 3.73
CA LEU A 523 16.02 -3.37 3.84
C LEU A 523 15.68 -4.05 2.51
N GLY A 524 15.00 -5.18 2.59
CA GLY A 524 14.34 -5.86 1.50
C GLY A 524 15.18 -6.90 0.77
N GLY A 525 16.47 -6.70 0.64
CA GLY A 525 17.33 -7.59 -0.15
C GLY A 525 17.47 -7.17 -1.61
N SER A 526 18.33 -7.85 -2.36
CA SER A 526 18.62 -7.58 -3.78
C SER A 526 18.46 -8.83 -4.65
N CYS A 527 18.62 -8.67 -5.96
CA CYS A 527 18.38 -9.70 -6.97
C CYS A 527 19.10 -11.05 -6.74
N ASP A 528 20.17 -11.06 -5.95
CA ASP A 528 21.01 -12.24 -5.67
C ASP A 528 20.82 -12.82 -4.26
N ARG A 529 19.81 -12.38 -3.50
CA ARG A 529 19.66 -12.78 -2.10
C ARG A 529 18.72 -13.97 -1.87
N GLY A 530 18.03 -14.44 -2.90
CA GLY A 530 17.19 -15.64 -2.81
C GLY A 530 16.21 -15.60 -1.63
N ALA A 531 16.14 -16.69 -0.90
CA ALA A 531 15.28 -16.84 0.27
C ALA A 531 15.65 -15.97 1.49
N HIS A 532 16.72 -15.19 1.43
CA HIS A 532 17.04 -14.21 2.49
C HIS A 532 16.12 -12.99 2.44
N SER A 533 15.64 -12.63 1.25
CA SER A 533 14.87 -11.41 0.99
C SER A 533 13.51 -11.42 1.67
N GLY A 534 13.01 -10.23 1.96
CA GLY A 534 11.69 -10.02 2.52
C GLY A 534 11.56 -8.67 3.21
N PHE A 535 10.37 -8.36 3.72
CA PHE A 535 10.12 -7.08 4.39
C PHE A 535 11.03 -6.81 5.59
N GLY A 536 11.39 -7.87 6.34
CA GLY A 536 12.23 -7.80 7.53
C GLY A 536 13.70 -8.12 7.30
N TYR A 537 14.14 -8.29 6.05
CA TYR A 537 15.57 -8.49 5.79
C TYR A 537 16.35 -7.22 6.11
N CYS A 538 17.02 -7.23 7.26
CA CYS A 538 17.87 -6.14 7.74
C CYS A 538 19.33 -6.43 7.40
N TYR A 539 20.00 -5.43 6.82
CA TYR A 539 21.43 -5.47 6.51
C TYR A 539 22.16 -4.30 7.19
N SER A 540 23.19 -4.59 7.97
CA SER A 540 23.90 -3.63 8.81
C SER A 540 25.42 -3.56 8.54
N CYS A 541 25.86 -3.88 7.32
CA CYS A 541 27.30 -3.85 7.00
C CYS A 541 27.78 -2.55 6.37
N ASN A 542 26.87 -1.80 5.70
CA ASN A 542 27.25 -0.58 5.02
C ASN A 542 27.39 0.59 6.01
N GLY A 543 28.51 1.29 5.95
CA GLY A 543 28.67 2.56 6.66
C GLY A 543 27.67 3.60 6.14
N VAL A 544 27.35 4.59 6.97
CA VAL A 544 26.37 5.64 6.64
C VAL A 544 26.70 6.46 5.38
N SER A 545 27.98 6.46 4.94
CA SER A 545 28.46 7.12 3.73
C SER A 545 28.64 6.18 2.53
N SER A 546 28.22 4.92 2.63
CA SER A 546 28.38 3.96 1.54
C SER A 546 27.44 4.27 0.39
N ALA A 547 27.91 4.00 -0.83
CA ALA A 547 27.14 4.01 -2.07
C ALA A 547 27.44 2.74 -2.85
N ASP A 548 26.43 2.05 -3.34
CA ASP A 548 26.56 0.78 -4.04
C ASP A 548 25.61 0.70 -5.22
N ALA A 549 25.98 -0.05 -6.27
CA ALA A 549 25.17 -0.23 -7.47
C ALA A 549 23.84 -0.93 -7.18
N SER A 550 23.81 -1.82 -6.19
CA SER A 550 22.64 -2.57 -5.74
C SER A 550 21.82 -1.86 -4.66
N VAL A 551 22.18 -0.62 -4.29
CA VAL A 551 21.51 0.15 -3.24
C VAL A 551 20.85 1.39 -3.83
N GLY A 552 19.54 1.45 -3.70
CA GLY A 552 18.68 2.57 -4.04
C GLY A 552 17.87 3.02 -2.83
N GLY A 553 16.77 3.68 -3.08
CA GLY A 553 15.82 4.15 -2.07
C GLY A 553 14.41 4.18 -2.62
N ARG A 554 13.50 4.71 -1.82
CA ARG A 554 12.10 4.93 -2.22
C ARG A 554 11.67 6.30 -1.72
N LEU A 555 10.95 7.04 -2.57
CA LEU A 555 10.47 8.37 -2.21
C LEU A 555 9.34 8.26 -1.16
N CYS A 556 9.31 9.20 -0.22
CA CYS A 556 8.30 9.27 0.82
C CYS A 556 7.87 10.73 1.05
N TYR A 557 6.60 10.96 1.39
CA TYR A 557 6.10 12.27 1.82
C TYR A 557 5.49 12.14 3.20
N LEU A 558 6.10 12.78 4.18
CA LEU A 558 5.75 12.74 5.60
C LEU A 558 4.92 13.98 5.96
N ILE A 559 3.71 13.78 6.50
CA ILE A 559 2.77 14.85 6.88
C ILE A 559 3.11 15.40 8.25
#